data_ae892fad0ccd2dbe62d79fcc8acd7691
#
_entry.id   ae892fad0ccd2dbe62d79fcc8acd7691
#
_cell.length_a   1.000
_cell.length_b   1.000
_cell.length_c   1.000
_cell.angle_alpha   90.00
_cell.angle_beta   90.00
_cell.angle_gamma   90.00
#
_symmetry.space_group_name_H-M   'P 1'
#
loop_
_entity.id
_entity.type
_entity.pdbx_description
1 polymer ?
#
loop_
_entity_poly.entity_id
_entity_poly.type
_entity_poly.pdbx_seq_one_letter_code
_entity_poly.pdbx_strand_id
1 'polypeptide(L)'
;MKDEAPLNVSGKAPAEVAEKRIRVATMQSRNMALVAELEELLSIVEPASVANILLQRAVDHGATDIHLDPTTVGTRIRFRVDGVLQDILPIRAEKAAILMSRIRVMAGMDITDRRLPRDGAIPSEKFPGLLRDIRVGSSLTVNGERLVLRLAPDPENLSSLASLGFYDDQFAAVKRLLGAPYGLFLVVGPVGAGKSTTVYSMLSELNSPEKSVVTIEDPVERRIPGTNQIQIDNKTGLTFVTALRGTLRQDPNILAIGEIRDAETAQIACRAATSGVLVLSTLHANNTAGAVDVLRGFGISSTAIADCLRGVISQRLVRKICVSSREDIVADDHARRLLRISGSDPVQIASGIPTDTNFHTGYSGRAAVFEIMELTRKLQDSIYEGEPSFRIRQKAINEGMVSLEDSARRKVLDKVTSIAELSRVISDTEQSQSVRNDAADGQADS
;
A
#
# COMPACT_ATOMS: atom_id res chain seq x y z
N MET A 1 9.12 75.43 4.66
CA MET A 1 7.67 75.28 4.85
C MET A 1 7.18 74.33 3.76
N LYS A 2 7.03 73.08 4.07
CA LYS A 2 6.14 72.10 3.44
C LYS A 2 5.98 70.99 4.44
N ASP A 3 4.77 70.88 4.96
CA ASP A 3 4.35 69.83 5.86
C ASP A 3 4.24 68.49 5.08
N GLU A 4 4.94 67.47 5.55
CA GLU A 4 4.67 66.10 5.16
C GLU A 4 3.93 65.39 6.30
N ALA A 5 2.68 65.05 6.03
CA ALA A 5 1.86 64.22 6.91
C ALA A 5 2.36 62.77 6.91
N PRO A 6 2.35 62.04 8.05
CA PRO A 6 2.79 60.65 8.08
C PRO A 6 1.69 59.72 7.52
N LEU A 7 2.09 58.86 6.60
CA LEU A 7 1.29 57.74 6.11
C LEU A 7 0.98 56.74 7.23
N ASN A 8 -0.27 56.65 7.57
CA ASN A 8 -0.79 55.70 8.55
C ASN A 8 -0.84 54.29 7.93
N VAL A 9 0.21 53.50 8.11
CA VAL A 9 0.23 52.06 7.74
C VAL A 9 -0.44 51.31 8.92
N SER A 10 -1.73 51.00 8.80
CA SER A 10 -2.42 50.12 9.71
C SER A 10 -1.85 48.70 9.58
N GLY A 11 -0.82 48.40 10.38
CA GLY A 11 -0.27 47.06 10.53
C GLY A 11 -1.29 46.19 11.27
N LYS A 12 -1.98 45.31 10.54
CA LYS A 12 -2.70 44.20 11.18
C LYS A 12 -1.70 43.35 11.92
N ALA A 13 -2.01 43.04 13.20
CA ALA A 13 -1.15 42.28 14.06
C ALA A 13 -0.73 40.92 13.44
N PRO A 14 0.52 40.48 13.62
CA PRO A 14 1.01 39.21 13.03
C PRO A 14 0.15 37.98 13.38
N ALA A 15 -0.55 38.02 14.53
CA ALA A 15 -1.47 36.98 14.97
C ALA A 15 -2.73 36.84 14.09
N GLU A 16 -3.29 37.97 13.64
CA GLU A 16 -4.52 37.98 12.80
C GLU A 16 -4.24 37.47 11.38
N VAL A 17 -3.05 37.70 10.85
CA VAL A 17 -2.60 37.18 9.56
C VAL A 17 -2.31 35.68 9.66
N ALA A 18 -1.74 35.24 10.79
CA ALA A 18 -1.50 33.83 11.07
C ALA A 18 -2.81 33.06 11.27
N GLU A 19 -3.79 33.62 11.99
CA GLU A 19 -5.14 33.00 12.12
C GLU A 19 -5.87 32.89 10.80
N LYS A 20 -5.76 33.91 9.92
CA LYS A 20 -6.37 33.87 8.60
C LYS A 20 -5.71 32.83 7.70
N ARG A 21 -4.39 32.65 7.78
CA ARG A 21 -3.66 31.58 7.05
C ARG A 21 -3.96 30.20 7.59
N ILE A 22 -4.10 30.03 8.90
CA ILE A 22 -4.52 28.77 9.52
C ILE A 22 -5.95 28.44 9.09
N ARG A 23 -6.87 29.41 9.08
CA ARG A 23 -8.27 29.22 8.59
C ARG A 23 -8.33 28.85 7.11
N VAL A 24 -7.50 29.43 6.25
CA VAL A 24 -7.45 29.06 4.82
C VAL A 24 -6.93 27.64 4.63
N ALA A 25 -5.98 27.19 5.46
CA ALA A 25 -5.55 25.80 5.47
C ALA A 25 -6.64 24.84 6.01
N THR A 26 -7.50 25.31 6.92
CA THR A 26 -8.64 24.55 7.48
C THR A 26 -9.79 24.39 6.47
N MET A 27 -9.90 25.29 5.48
CA MET A 27 -10.91 25.16 4.40
C MET A 27 -10.73 23.91 3.52
N GLN A 28 -9.62 23.19 3.65
CA GLN A 28 -9.37 21.94 2.95
C GLN A 28 -9.67 20.69 3.78
N SER A 29 -10.13 20.84 5.02
CA SER A 29 -10.51 19.70 5.83
C SER A 29 -11.76 19.00 5.27
N ARG A 30 -11.65 17.68 5.13
CA ARG A 30 -12.66 16.86 4.46
C ARG A 30 -13.54 16.05 5.43
N ASN A 31 -13.48 16.36 6.70
CA ASN A 31 -14.35 15.79 7.72
C ASN A 31 -14.59 16.81 8.83
N MET A 32 -15.61 17.62 8.69
CA MET A 32 -15.91 18.74 9.61
C MET A 32 -16.24 18.27 11.03
N ALA A 33 -16.90 17.13 11.20
CA ALA A 33 -17.26 16.60 12.51
C ALA A 33 -16.00 16.15 13.31
N LEU A 34 -15.08 15.43 12.65
CA LEU A 34 -13.82 15.03 13.26
C LEU A 34 -12.95 16.24 13.62
N VAL A 35 -12.91 17.23 12.74
CA VAL A 35 -12.17 18.47 12.99
C VAL A 35 -12.70 19.19 14.21
N ALA A 36 -14.02 19.42 14.28
CA ALA A 36 -14.67 20.10 15.40
C ALA A 36 -14.41 19.36 16.74
N GLU A 37 -14.54 18.04 16.74
CA GLU A 37 -14.24 17.22 17.91
C GLU A 37 -12.78 17.38 18.37
N LEU A 38 -11.82 17.26 17.45
CA LEU A 38 -10.40 17.37 17.78
C LEU A 38 -10.01 18.81 18.19
N GLU A 39 -10.61 19.85 17.62
CA GLU A 39 -10.41 21.25 18.04
C GLU A 39 -10.91 21.47 19.47
N GLU A 40 -12.09 20.98 19.80
CA GLU A 40 -12.65 21.06 21.14
C GLU A 40 -11.76 20.32 22.16
N LEU A 41 -11.37 19.09 21.87
CA LEU A 41 -10.48 18.30 22.72
C LEU A 41 -9.13 18.98 22.94
N LEU A 42 -8.52 19.52 21.89
CA LEU A 42 -7.27 20.30 22.02
C LEU A 42 -7.42 21.57 22.86
N SER A 43 -8.64 22.08 23.01
CA SER A 43 -8.89 23.27 23.83
C SER A 43 -9.07 22.96 25.32
N ILE A 44 -9.61 21.77 25.65
CA ILE A 44 -10.08 21.41 26.99
C ILE A 44 -9.16 20.38 27.67
N VAL A 45 -8.58 19.46 26.89
CA VAL A 45 -7.87 18.28 27.41
C VAL A 45 -6.35 18.49 27.40
N GLU A 46 -5.67 17.93 28.40
CA GLU A 46 -4.20 17.92 28.40
C GLU A 46 -3.64 17.25 27.15
N PRO A 47 -2.60 17.83 26.51
CA PRO A 47 -2.03 17.31 25.26
C PRO A 47 -1.57 15.84 25.32
N ALA A 48 -1.25 15.34 26.53
CA ALA A 48 -0.91 13.93 26.72
C ALA A 48 -2.08 12.99 26.42
N SER A 49 -3.30 13.38 26.80
CA SER A 49 -4.53 12.61 26.52
C SER A 49 -4.98 12.77 25.08
N VAL A 50 -4.72 13.92 24.45
CA VAL A 50 -5.01 14.18 23.05
C VAL A 50 -4.27 13.19 22.13
N ALA A 51 -3.04 12.77 22.48
CA ALA A 51 -2.31 11.79 21.70
C ALA A 51 -3.10 10.49 21.55
N ASN A 52 -3.62 9.95 22.64
CA ASN A 52 -4.39 8.70 22.63
C ASN A 52 -5.68 8.84 21.79
N ILE A 53 -6.39 9.95 21.95
CA ILE A 53 -7.63 10.22 21.21
C ILE A 53 -7.32 10.35 19.70
N LEU A 54 -6.26 11.09 19.34
CA LEU A 54 -5.84 11.22 17.94
C LEU A 54 -5.54 9.86 17.31
N LEU A 55 -4.81 8.99 18.01
CA LEU A 55 -4.49 7.64 17.56
C LEU A 55 -5.75 6.79 17.38
N GLN A 56 -6.67 6.85 18.36
CA GLN A 56 -7.93 6.13 18.29
C GLN A 56 -8.78 6.60 17.11
N ARG A 57 -8.95 7.91 16.94
CA ARG A 57 -9.72 8.46 15.81
C ARG A 57 -9.12 8.11 14.46
N ALA A 58 -7.79 8.05 14.35
CA ALA A 58 -7.15 7.60 13.13
C ALA A 58 -7.50 6.13 12.82
N VAL A 59 -7.53 5.27 13.84
CA VAL A 59 -7.97 3.86 13.69
C VAL A 59 -9.45 3.79 13.28
N ASP A 60 -10.33 4.50 13.97
CA ASP A 60 -11.79 4.53 13.72
C ASP A 60 -12.12 4.96 12.28
N HIS A 61 -11.32 5.88 11.74
CA HIS A 61 -11.47 6.37 10.36
C HIS A 61 -10.68 5.55 9.32
N GLY A 62 -10.10 4.41 9.70
CA GLY A 62 -9.40 3.53 8.78
C GLY A 62 -8.09 4.10 8.23
N ALA A 63 -7.47 5.04 8.95
CA ALA A 63 -6.18 5.58 8.55
C ALA A 63 -5.10 4.49 8.59
N THR A 64 -4.19 4.53 7.63
CA THR A 64 -2.97 3.71 7.61
C THR A 64 -1.77 4.44 8.17
N ASP A 65 -1.74 5.77 8.02
CA ASP A 65 -0.65 6.61 8.51
C ASP A 65 -1.21 7.93 9.06
N ILE A 66 -0.55 8.48 10.08
CA ILE A 66 -0.76 9.83 10.61
C ILE A 66 0.50 10.63 10.32
N HIS A 67 0.34 11.79 9.71
CA HIS A 67 1.43 12.72 9.43
C HIS A 67 1.28 13.96 10.30
N LEU A 68 2.32 14.31 11.05
CA LEU A 68 2.47 15.55 11.77
C LEU A 68 3.55 16.38 11.05
N ASP A 69 3.10 17.24 10.15
CA ASP A 69 3.98 18.00 9.26
C ASP A 69 4.16 19.42 9.77
N PRO A 70 5.39 19.85 10.11
CA PRO A 70 5.64 21.20 10.55
C PRO A 70 5.47 22.20 9.41
N THR A 71 4.92 23.36 9.72
CA THR A 71 4.74 24.50 8.82
C THR A 71 5.33 25.76 9.45
N THR A 72 5.37 26.84 8.71
CA THR A 72 5.86 28.13 9.24
C THR A 72 5.04 28.71 10.39
N VAL A 73 3.79 28.23 10.59
CA VAL A 73 2.83 28.77 11.58
C VAL A 73 2.36 27.74 12.61
N GLY A 74 2.85 26.51 12.54
CA GLY A 74 2.43 25.42 13.43
C GLY A 74 2.68 24.04 12.82
N THR A 75 1.85 23.08 13.13
CA THR A 75 1.92 21.70 12.58
C THR A 75 0.58 21.31 11.99
N ARG A 76 0.60 20.70 10.83
CA ARG A 76 -0.57 20.16 10.14
C ARG A 76 -0.68 18.67 10.42
N ILE A 77 -1.83 18.24 10.93
CA ILE A 77 -2.18 16.83 11.11
C ILE A 77 -2.90 16.33 9.87
N ARG A 78 -2.42 15.24 9.30
CA ARG A 78 -3.03 14.57 8.16
C ARG A 78 -3.16 13.08 8.41
N PHE A 79 -4.28 12.49 7.97
CA PHE A 79 -4.48 11.05 7.93
C PHE A 79 -4.34 10.54 6.50
N ARG A 80 -3.70 9.40 6.34
CA ARG A 80 -3.78 8.66 5.08
C ARG A 80 -4.93 7.68 5.15
N VAL A 81 -6.03 8.00 4.49
CA VAL A 81 -7.23 7.17 4.40
C VAL A 81 -7.39 6.71 2.96
N ASP A 82 -7.59 5.42 2.73
CA ASP A 82 -7.72 4.81 1.40
C ASP A 82 -6.58 5.18 0.42
N GLY A 83 -5.36 5.34 0.96
CA GLY A 83 -4.15 5.68 0.21
C GLY A 83 -3.95 7.18 -0.04
N VAL A 84 -4.93 8.04 0.27
CA VAL A 84 -4.89 9.49 0.05
C VAL A 84 -4.70 10.23 1.36
N LEU A 85 -3.81 11.23 1.39
CA LEU A 85 -3.64 12.11 2.54
C LEU A 85 -4.81 13.08 2.64
N GLN A 86 -5.46 13.10 3.81
CA GLN A 86 -6.56 13.98 4.17
C GLN A 86 -6.07 14.98 5.21
N ASP A 87 -6.29 16.26 4.98
CA ASP A 87 -6.05 17.29 5.99
C ASP A 87 -7.11 17.16 7.09
N ILE A 88 -6.65 17.02 8.33
CA ILE A 88 -7.53 16.89 9.50
C ILE A 88 -7.55 18.22 10.23
N LEU A 89 -6.42 18.67 10.76
CA LEU A 89 -6.38 19.79 11.68
C LEU A 89 -5.01 20.47 11.67
N PRO A 90 -4.94 21.81 11.59
CA PRO A 90 -3.74 22.57 11.94
C PRO A 90 -3.69 22.80 13.45
N ILE A 91 -2.53 22.63 14.08
CA ILE A 91 -2.31 22.92 15.49
C ILE A 91 -1.18 23.95 15.67
N ARG A 92 -1.28 24.77 16.68
CA ARG A 92 -0.26 25.79 17.02
C ARG A 92 1.03 25.11 17.47
N ALA A 93 2.16 25.74 17.23
CA ALA A 93 3.49 25.18 17.50
C ALA A 93 3.67 24.69 18.93
N GLU A 94 3.18 25.43 19.93
CA GLU A 94 3.29 25.09 21.35
C GLU A 94 2.56 23.76 21.67
N LYS A 95 1.31 23.62 21.25
CA LYS A 95 0.52 22.40 21.44
C LYS A 95 1.10 21.22 20.63
N ALA A 96 1.60 21.50 19.43
CA ALA A 96 2.28 20.51 18.60
C ALA A 96 3.52 19.93 19.29
N ALA A 97 4.36 20.79 19.87
CA ALA A 97 5.57 20.36 20.56
C ALA A 97 5.26 19.41 21.73
N ILE A 98 4.20 19.67 22.48
CA ILE A 98 3.78 18.80 23.60
C ILE A 98 3.23 17.48 23.08
N LEU A 99 2.34 17.50 22.06
CA LEU A 99 1.79 16.31 21.42
C LEU A 99 2.90 15.41 20.85
N MET A 100 3.84 15.99 20.12
CA MET A 100 4.93 15.25 19.49
C MET A 100 5.88 14.67 20.57
N SER A 101 6.19 15.41 21.63
CA SER A 101 6.98 14.90 22.75
C SER A 101 6.29 13.72 23.42
N ARG A 102 4.97 13.77 23.61
CA ARG A 102 4.19 12.65 24.17
C ARG A 102 4.27 11.42 23.27
N ILE A 103 4.10 11.59 21.94
CA ILE A 103 4.21 10.50 20.99
C ILE A 103 5.61 9.86 21.03
N ARG A 104 6.68 10.67 21.12
CA ARG A 104 8.06 10.16 21.26
C ARG A 104 8.24 9.33 22.53
N VAL A 105 7.74 9.80 23.66
CA VAL A 105 7.76 9.04 24.92
C VAL A 105 7.03 7.72 24.78
N MET A 106 5.83 7.73 24.21
CA MET A 106 5.05 6.50 23.95
C MET A 106 5.80 5.52 23.04
N ALA A 107 6.51 6.05 22.06
CA ALA A 107 7.29 5.27 21.09
C ALA A 107 8.67 4.81 21.61
N GLY A 108 9.03 5.15 22.85
CA GLY A 108 10.35 4.85 23.43
C GLY A 108 11.51 5.58 22.77
N MET A 109 11.24 6.73 22.14
CA MET A 109 12.24 7.54 21.43
C MET A 109 12.89 8.54 22.37
N ASP A 110 14.16 8.86 22.12
CA ASP A 110 14.87 9.93 22.84
C ASP A 110 14.21 11.30 22.56
N ILE A 111 13.83 12.01 23.62
CA ILE A 111 13.17 13.32 23.54
C ILE A 111 14.16 14.49 23.51
N THR A 112 15.44 14.24 23.82
CA THR A 112 16.46 15.28 24.00
C THR A 112 17.14 15.65 22.68
N ASP A 113 17.43 14.69 21.84
CA ASP A 113 18.04 14.92 20.51
C ASP A 113 17.02 14.69 19.37
N ARG A 114 16.64 15.80 18.72
CA ARG A 114 15.69 15.83 17.60
C ARG A 114 16.35 16.09 16.25
N ARG A 115 17.66 16.19 16.20
CA ARG A 115 18.41 16.56 14.98
C ARG A 115 18.54 15.39 14.01
N LEU A 116 18.63 14.17 14.53
CA LEU A 116 18.79 12.97 13.73
C LEU A 116 17.45 12.26 13.51
N PRO A 117 17.23 11.64 12.36
CA PRO A 117 16.11 10.73 12.16
C PRO A 117 16.12 9.62 13.22
N ARG A 118 14.95 9.31 13.75
CA ARG A 118 14.75 8.27 14.76
C ARG A 118 13.53 7.46 14.45
N ASP A 119 13.60 6.19 14.81
CA ASP A 119 12.48 5.26 14.75
C ASP A 119 12.10 4.78 16.15
N GLY A 120 10.81 4.54 16.35
CA GLY A 120 10.26 4.02 17.59
C GLY A 120 9.00 3.19 17.33
N ALA A 121 8.49 2.55 18.36
CA ALA A 121 7.26 1.76 18.28
C ALA A 121 6.40 2.00 19.52
N ILE A 122 5.09 2.12 19.33
CA ILE A 122 4.08 2.19 20.39
C ILE A 122 3.38 0.83 20.38
N PRO A 123 3.71 -0.08 21.33
CA PRO A 123 3.05 -1.37 21.44
C PRO A 123 1.63 -1.19 21.97
N SER A 124 0.65 -1.82 21.34
CA SER A 124 -0.76 -1.77 21.78
C SER A 124 -0.94 -2.32 23.19
N GLU A 125 -0.17 -3.32 23.59
CA GLU A 125 -0.21 -3.94 24.92
C GLU A 125 0.08 -2.94 26.07
N LYS A 126 0.86 -1.88 25.81
CA LYS A 126 1.24 -0.89 26.81
C LYS A 126 0.26 0.27 26.94
N PHE A 127 -0.66 0.40 26.02
CA PHE A 127 -1.57 1.54 25.96
C PHE A 127 -3.02 1.06 25.84
N PRO A 128 -3.76 0.96 26.97
CA PRO A 128 -5.16 0.53 26.98
C PRO A 128 -6.00 1.37 26.02
N GLY A 129 -6.81 0.68 25.19
CA GLY A 129 -7.64 1.31 24.16
C GLY A 129 -6.96 1.44 22.80
N LEU A 130 -5.66 1.18 22.67
CA LEU A 130 -4.97 1.10 21.40
C LEU A 130 -5.03 -0.35 20.89
N LEU A 131 -5.75 -0.58 19.79
CA LEU A 131 -5.97 -1.93 19.25
C LEU A 131 -4.84 -2.40 18.32
N ARG A 132 -3.87 -1.53 18.00
CA ARG A 132 -2.84 -1.77 16.98
C ARG A 132 -1.50 -1.22 17.40
N ASP A 133 -0.46 -1.93 17.07
CA ASP A 133 0.90 -1.42 17.18
C ASP A 133 1.12 -0.27 16.19
N ILE A 134 1.90 0.73 16.59
CA ILE A 134 2.19 1.89 15.76
C ILE A 134 3.70 2.08 15.67
N ARG A 135 4.22 2.17 14.45
CA ARG A 135 5.60 2.57 14.19
C ARG A 135 5.67 4.06 14.02
N VAL A 136 6.67 4.67 14.60
CA VAL A 136 6.87 6.13 14.59
C VAL A 136 8.23 6.42 13.99
N GLY A 137 8.25 7.17 12.90
CA GLY A 137 9.48 7.72 12.32
C GLY A 137 9.53 9.22 12.52
N SER A 138 10.70 9.77 12.89
CA SER A 138 10.94 11.20 12.98
C SER A 138 12.01 11.68 12.02
N SER A 139 11.89 12.90 11.55
CA SER A 139 12.92 13.59 10.78
C SER A 139 12.85 15.09 11.01
N LEU A 140 14.01 15.75 10.96
CA LEU A 140 14.09 17.20 11.02
C LEU A 140 13.90 17.80 9.62
N THR A 141 13.03 18.79 9.52
CA THR A 141 12.83 19.61 8.30
C THR A 141 13.20 21.06 8.55
N VAL A 142 13.23 21.86 7.52
CA VAL A 142 13.50 23.32 7.63
C VAL A 142 12.47 24.06 8.49
N ASN A 143 11.25 23.53 8.62
CA ASN A 143 10.17 24.11 9.43
C ASN A 143 10.04 23.50 10.82
N GLY A 144 10.89 22.52 11.17
CA GLY A 144 10.85 21.83 12.46
C GLY A 144 10.80 20.31 12.31
N GLU A 145 10.53 19.63 13.41
CA GLU A 145 10.42 18.16 13.44
C GLU A 145 9.14 17.69 12.75
N ARG A 146 9.27 16.65 11.95
CA ARG A 146 8.17 15.91 11.32
C ARG A 146 8.06 14.53 11.98
N LEU A 147 6.85 14.10 12.29
CA LEU A 147 6.56 12.71 12.70
C LEU A 147 5.63 12.05 11.68
N VAL A 148 5.89 10.77 11.41
CA VAL A 148 4.99 9.90 10.65
C VAL A 148 4.74 8.66 11.49
N LEU A 149 3.46 8.37 11.75
CA LEU A 149 3.03 7.21 12.52
C LEU A 149 2.33 6.24 11.55
N ARG A 150 2.87 5.04 11.43
CA ARG A 150 2.25 3.96 10.64
C ARG A 150 1.51 3.02 11.58
N LEU A 151 0.20 2.89 11.36
CA LEU A 151 -0.66 2.00 12.10
C LEU A 151 -0.52 0.58 11.53
N ALA A 152 -0.21 -0.40 12.39
CA ALA A 152 -0.20 -1.79 11.97
C ALA A 152 -1.60 -2.21 11.47
N PRO A 153 -1.70 -3.17 10.54
CA PRO A 153 -2.98 -3.74 10.16
C PRO A 153 -3.69 -4.35 11.38
N ASP A 154 -5.03 -4.40 11.30
CA ASP A 154 -5.84 -5.03 12.35
C ASP A 154 -5.43 -6.50 12.54
N PRO A 155 -4.98 -6.90 13.73
CA PRO A 155 -4.53 -8.28 13.97
C PRO A 155 -5.67 -9.29 13.89
N GLU A 156 -6.91 -8.90 14.24
CA GLU A 156 -8.07 -9.79 14.26
C GLU A 156 -8.74 -9.92 12.89
N ASN A 157 -8.50 -8.98 11.98
CA ASN A 157 -9.17 -8.94 10.67
C ASN A 157 -8.28 -9.50 9.57
N LEU A 158 -8.01 -10.81 9.60
CA LEU A 158 -7.38 -11.51 8.50
C LEU A 158 -8.42 -11.79 7.41
N SER A 159 -8.30 -11.09 6.28
CA SER A 159 -9.20 -11.32 5.14
C SER A 159 -9.06 -12.76 4.63
N SER A 160 -10.19 -13.46 4.44
CA SER A 160 -10.17 -14.74 3.75
C SER A 160 -9.78 -14.55 2.28
N LEU A 161 -9.22 -15.56 1.64
CA LEU A 161 -8.87 -15.50 0.21
C LEU A 161 -10.09 -15.13 -0.65
N ALA A 162 -11.28 -15.65 -0.32
CA ALA A 162 -12.54 -15.35 -1.01
C ALA A 162 -12.98 -13.89 -0.86
N SER A 163 -12.62 -13.22 0.25
CA SER A 163 -13.02 -11.83 0.51
C SER A 163 -12.12 -10.78 -0.14
N LEU A 164 -11.02 -11.16 -0.78
CA LEU A 164 -10.08 -10.23 -1.44
C LEU A 164 -10.68 -9.56 -2.68
N GLY A 165 -11.80 -10.08 -3.20
CA GLY A 165 -12.51 -9.49 -4.34
C GLY A 165 -12.01 -9.97 -5.71
N PHE A 166 -11.45 -11.16 -5.78
CA PHE A 166 -11.25 -11.88 -7.05
C PHE A 166 -12.58 -12.10 -7.76
N TYR A 167 -12.58 -12.09 -9.08
CA TYR A 167 -13.68 -12.67 -9.86
C TYR A 167 -13.56 -14.20 -9.86
N ASP A 168 -14.65 -14.90 -10.20
CA ASP A 168 -14.71 -16.37 -10.12
C ASP A 168 -13.63 -17.03 -10.98
N ASP A 169 -13.37 -16.51 -12.18
CA ASP A 169 -12.31 -16.95 -13.07
C ASP A 169 -10.92 -16.78 -12.44
N GLN A 170 -10.70 -15.64 -11.79
CA GLN A 170 -9.46 -15.31 -11.08
C GLN A 170 -9.29 -16.16 -9.82
N PHE A 171 -10.36 -16.32 -9.03
CA PHE A 171 -10.33 -17.15 -7.84
C PHE A 171 -9.99 -18.60 -8.15
N ALA A 172 -10.61 -19.15 -9.22
CA ALA A 172 -10.31 -20.50 -9.69
C ALA A 172 -8.84 -20.66 -10.11
N ALA A 173 -8.26 -19.66 -10.80
CA ALA A 173 -6.85 -19.64 -11.17
C ALA A 173 -5.94 -19.65 -9.93
N VAL A 174 -6.22 -18.80 -8.93
CA VAL A 174 -5.45 -18.78 -7.68
C VAL A 174 -5.55 -20.12 -6.94
N LYS A 175 -6.73 -20.72 -6.87
CA LYS A 175 -6.91 -22.04 -6.23
C LYS A 175 -6.11 -23.14 -6.92
N ARG A 176 -6.03 -23.13 -8.28
CA ARG A 176 -5.17 -24.08 -9.01
C ARG A 176 -3.70 -23.87 -8.68
N LEU A 177 -3.24 -22.64 -8.65
CA LEU A 177 -1.85 -22.30 -8.31
C LEU A 177 -1.49 -22.71 -6.88
N LEU A 178 -2.37 -22.48 -5.91
CA LEU A 178 -2.17 -22.89 -4.50
C LEU A 178 -2.26 -24.40 -4.32
N GLY A 179 -2.90 -25.13 -5.23
CA GLY A 179 -2.93 -26.59 -5.27
C GLY A 179 -1.64 -27.23 -5.79
N ALA A 180 -0.70 -26.47 -6.32
CA ALA A 180 0.60 -26.99 -6.77
C ALA A 180 1.41 -27.52 -5.57
N PRO A 181 2.04 -28.70 -5.70
CA PRO A 181 2.82 -29.30 -4.61
C PRO A 181 4.09 -28.52 -4.30
N TYR A 182 4.67 -27.81 -5.28
CA TYR A 182 5.88 -27.03 -5.17
C TYR A 182 5.99 -25.99 -6.29
N GLY A 183 6.87 -25.03 -6.12
CA GLY A 183 7.16 -24.00 -7.10
C GLY A 183 7.15 -22.61 -6.49
N LEU A 184 7.52 -21.61 -7.27
CA LEU A 184 7.54 -20.20 -6.87
C LEU A 184 6.24 -19.52 -7.33
N PHE A 185 5.55 -18.89 -6.41
CA PHE A 185 4.38 -18.09 -6.66
C PHE A 185 4.62 -16.66 -6.16
N LEU A 186 4.45 -15.67 -7.02
CA LEU A 186 4.76 -14.29 -6.75
C LEU A 186 3.51 -13.40 -6.72
N VAL A 187 3.45 -12.50 -5.74
CA VAL A 187 2.49 -11.40 -5.70
C VAL A 187 3.25 -10.10 -5.96
N VAL A 188 2.94 -9.41 -7.05
CA VAL A 188 3.68 -8.24 -7.50
C VAL A 188 2.81 -6.98 -7.54
N GLY A 189 3.45 -5.83 -7.47
CA GLY A 189 2.82 -4.52 -7.51
C GLY A 189 3.60 -3.47 -6.72
N PRO A 190 3.19 -2.19 -6.77
CA PRO A 190 3.83 -1.12 -6.04
C PRO A 190 3.65 -1.25 -4.52
N VAL A 191 4.31 -0.36 -3.79
CA VAL A 191 4.07 -0.19 -2.34
C VAL A 191 2.61 0.18 -2.10
N GLY A 192 1.99 -0.45 -1.09
CA GLY A 192 0.59 -0.20 -0.76
C GLY A 192 -0.44 -0.89 -1.67
N ALA A 193 -0.02 -1.75 -2.61
CA ALA A 193 -0.94 -2.53 -3.46
C ALA A 193 -1.69 -3.65 -2.73
N GLY A 194 -1.39 -3.92 -1.46
CA GLY A 194 -2.04 -4.97 -0.66
C GLY A 194 -1.40 -6.35 -0.79
N LYS A 195 -0.16 -6.43 -1.29
CA LYS A 195 0.56 -7.70 -1.51
C LYS A 195 0.63 -8.59 -0.26
N SER A 196 1.04 -8.01 0.88
CA SER A 196 1.14 -8.73 2.15
C SER A 196 -0.21 -9.35 2.56
N THR A 197 -1.31 -8.58 2.44
CA THR A 197 -2.66 -9.08 2.75
C THR A 197 -3.01 -10.30 1.89
N THR A 198 -2.70 -10.25 0.60
CA THR A 198 -2.95 -11.38 -0.32
C THR A 198 -2.11 -12.60 0.04
N VAL A 199 -0.81 -12.42 0.34
CA VAL A 199 0.07 -13.52 0.79
C VAL A 199 -0.42 -14.12 2.11
N TYR A 200 -0.80 -13.29 3.10
CA TYR A 200 -1.35 -13.77 4.37
C TYR A 200 -2.67 -14.56 4.17
N SER A 201 -3.55 -14.10 3.28
CA SER A 201 -4.79 -14.83 2.97
C SER A 201 -4.51 -16.19 2.30
N MET A 202 -3.50 -16.25 1.42
CA MET A 202 -3.04 -17.51 0.83
C MET A 202 -2.43 -18.45 1.86
N LEU A 203 -1.61 -17.92 2.77
CA LEU A 203 -1.02 -18.71 3.86
C LEU A 203 -2.11 -19.29 4.77
N SER A 204 -3.13 -18.50 5.12
CA SER A 204 -4.27 -19.00 5.91
C SER A 204 -5.05 -20.10 5.21
N GLU A 205 -5.19 -20.01 3.88
CA GLU A 205 -5.86 -21.05 3.07
C GLU A 205 -5.04 -22.34 2.99
N LEU A 206 -3.72 -22.23 2.94
CA LEU A 206 -2.79 -23.35 2.82
C LEU A 206 -2.43 -23.99 4.14
N ASN A 207 -2.63 -23.28 5.25
CA ASN A 207 -2.24 -23.72 6.58
C ASN A 207 -3.14 -24.86 7.06
N SER A 208 -2.54 -26.01 7.29
CA SER A 208 -3.20 -27.20 7.85
C SER A 208 -2.25 -27.91 8.82
N PRO A 209 -2.78 -28.71 9.77
CA PRO A 209 -1.95 -29.45 10.73
C PRO A 209 -0.93 -30.41 10.10
N GLU A 210 -1.16 -30.79 8.83
CA GLU A 210 -0.31 -31.74 8.10
C GLU A 210 0.85 -31.06 7.37
N LYS A 211 0.91 -29.71 7.38
CA LYS A 211 1.90 -28.95 6.62
C LYS A 211 2.77 -28.08 7.53
N SER A 212 4.07 -28.15 7.31
CA SER A 212 5.03 -27.22 7.90
C SER A 212 5.01 -25.91 7.11
N VAL A 213 4.40 -24.85 7.69
CA VAL A 213 4.32 -23.51 7.11
C VAL A 213 5.29 -22.61 7.84
N VAL A 214 6.24 -22.02 7.11
CA VAL A 214 7.23 -21.10 7.65
C VAL A 214 7.17 -19.79 6.90
N THR A 215 7.28 -18.67 7.62
CA THR A 215 7.43 -17.35 7.01
C THR A 215 8.73 -16.68 7.46
N ILE A 216 9.31 -15.85 6.61
CA ILE A 216 10.47 -15.02 6.92
C ILE A 216 10.13 -13.58 6.50
N GLU A 217 10.10 -12.67 7.46
CA GLU A 217 9.49 -11.33 7.29
C GLU A 217 10.32 -10.22 7.95
N ASP A 218 10.24 -9.01 7.41
CA ASP A 218 10.94 -7.81 7.95
C ASP A 218 9.98 -6.59 8.00
N PRO A 219 9.22 -6.47 9.09
CA PRO A 219 8.97 -7.45 10.14
C PRO A 219 7.68 -8.25 9.92
N VAL A 220 7.34 -9.14 10.85
CA VAL A 220 6.02 -9.79 10.91
C VAL A 220 4.95 -8.73 11.13
N GLU A 221 4.01 -8.60 10.17
CA GLU A 221 2.91 -7.63 10.25
C GLU A 221 1.70 -8.17 11.01
N ARG A 222 1.48 -9.47 10.95
CA ARG A 222 0.36 -10.18 11.61
C ARG A 222 0.77 -11.57 12.03
N ARG A 223 0.24 -12.04 13.15
CA ARG A 223 0.44 -13.44 13.57
C ARG A 223 -0.61 -14.33 12.89
N ILE A 224 -0.15 -15.43 12.31
CA ILE A 224 -1.02 -16.48 11.73
C ILE A 224 -0.92 -17.70 12.63
N PRO A 225 -2.01 -18.08 13.32
CA PRO A 225 -2.01 -19.28 14.16
C PRO A 225 -1.59 -20.52 13.38
N GLY A 226 -0.75 -21.38 13.95
CA GLY A 226 -0.28 -22.60 13.31
C GLY A 226 0.87 -22.44 12.31
N THR A 227 1.43 -21.23 12.15
CA THR A 227 2.60 -20.99 11.30
C THR A 227 3.84 -20.65 12.13
N ASN A 228 5.01 -20.98 11.61
CA ASN A 228 6.30 -20.61 12.19
C ASN A 228 6.79 -19.32 11.52
N GLN A 229 6.62 -18.18 12.17
CA GLN A 229 6.96 -16.88 11.62
C GLN A 229 8.31 -16.41 12.17
N ILE A 230 9.29 -16.21 11.30
CA ILE A 230 10.64 -15.74 11.61
C ILE A 230 10.73 -14.25 11.26
N GLN A 231 11.00 -13.44 12.26
CA GLN A 231 11.24 -12.02 12.05
C GLN A 231 12.73 -11.73 11.90
N ILE A 232 13.09 -11.04 10.84
CA ILE A 232 14.47 -10.60 10.58
C ILE A 232 14.94 -9.64 11.67
N ASP A 233 16.18 -9.82 12.11
CA ASP A 233 16.88 -8.91 13.01
C ASP A 233 18.33 -8.74 12.56
N ASN A 234 18.56 -7.73 11.75
CA ASN A 234 19.88 -7.42 11.22
C ASN A 234 20.92 -7.10 12.31
N LYS A 235 20.48 -6.69 13.51
CA LYS A 235 21.39 -6.39 14.63
C LYS A 235 22.02 -7.66 15.21
N THR A 236 21.29 -8.76 15.19
CA THR A 236 21.78 -10.07 15.64
C THR A 236 22.41 -10.89 14.52
N GLY A 237 22.39 -10.40 13.26
CA GLY A 237 22.87 -11.11 12.08
C GLY A 237 21.85 -12.08 11.49
N LEU A 238 20.59 -12.08 11.96
CA LEU A 238 19.49 -12.85 11.37
C LEU A 238 18.97 -12.11 10.14
N THR A 239 19.59 -12.35 8.99
CA THR A 239 19.19 -11.78 7.68
C THR A 239 18.23 -12.71 6.94
N PHE A 240 17.60 -12.24 5.85
CA PHE A 240 16.78 -13.10 4.98
C PHE A 240 17.54 -14.33 4.52
N VAL A 241 18.77 -14.17 4.10
CA VAL A 241 19.63 -15.26 3.60
C VAL A 241 19.94 -16.29 4.70
N THR A 242 20.34 -15.84 5.89
CA THR A 242 20.63 -16.76 7.01
C THR A 242 19.41 -17.50 7.48
N ALA A 243 18.24 -16.80 7.57
CA ALA A 243 16.97 -17.41 7.92
C ALA A 243 16.54 -18.45 6.87
N LEU A 244 16.58 -18.12 5.57
CA LEU A 244 16.24 -19.02 4.47
C LEU A 244 17.09 -20.30 4.48
N ARG A 245 18.42 -20.15 4.59
CA ARG A 245 19.33 -21.32 4.67
C ARG A 245 19.05 -22.20 5.89
N GLY A 246 18.65 -21.60 7.01
CA GLY A 246 18.23 -22.31 8.21
C GLY A 246 16.93 -23.08 8.00
N THR A 247 15.93 -22.40 7.48
CA THR A 247 14.56 -22.94 7.27
C THR A 247 14.54 -24.12 6.29
N LEU A 248 15.31 -24.06 5.21
CA LEU A 248 15.35 -25.16 4.22
C LEU A 248 15.90 -26.49 4.79
N ARG A 249 16.53 -26.48 5.97
CA ARG A 249 16.95 -27.69 6.67
C ARG A 249 15.91 -28.19 7.69
N GLN A 250 14.74 -27.53 7.78
CA GLN A 250 13.67 -27.85 8.73
C GLN A 250 12.45 -28.45 8.03
N ASP A 251 12.63 -28.99 6.81
CA ASP A 251 11.57 -29.67 6.04
C ASP A 251 10.28 -28.86 5.89
N PRO A 252 10.33 -27.62 5.36
CA PRO A 252 9.13 -26.83 5.15
C PRO A 252 8.37 -27.33 3.92
N ASN A 253 7.04 -27.49 4.03
CA ASN A 253 6.18 -27.72 2.89
C ASN A 253 5.86 -26.39 2.15
N ILE A 254 5.66 -25.32 2.95
CA ILE A 254 5.31 -24.00 2.46
C ILE A 254 6.25 -22.98 3.10
N LEU A 255 6.85 -22.14 2.27
CA LEU A 255 7.75 -21.07 2.68
C LEU A 255 7.26 -19.72 2.14
N ALA A 256 6.92 -18.80 3.02
CA ALA A 256 6.66 -17.42 2.60
C ALA A 256 7.86 -16.54 2.87
N ILE A 257 8.33 -15.84 1.85
CA ILE A 257 9.39 -14.84 1.94
C ILE A 257 8.71 -13.48 1.79
N GLY A 258 8.82 -12.63 2.81
CA GLY A 258 8.14 -11.33 2.84
C GLY A 258 8.32 -10.56 1.54
N GLU A 259 9.55 -10.43 1.06
CA GLU A 259 9.86 -9.91 -0.27
C GLU A 259 11.25 -10.36 -0.77
N ILE A 260 11.40 -10.43 -2.08
CA ILE A 260 12.70 -10.66 -2.75
C ILE A 260 13.24 -9.29 -3.19
N ARG A 261 14.38 -8.88 -2.58
CA ARG A 261 15.02 -7.58 -2.84
C ARG A 261 16.38 -7.70 -3.54
N ASP A 262 16.96 -8.88 -3.54
CA ASP A 262 18.33 -9.10 -4.00
C ASP A 262 18.52 -10.46 -4.68
N ALA A 263 19.63 -10.59 -5.37
CA ALA A 263 20.00 -11.77 -6.15
C ALA A 263 20.14 -13.04 -5.30
N GLU A 264 20.70 -12.92 -4.08
CA GLU A 264 20.96 -14.08 -3.23
C GLU A 264 19.65 -14.67 -2.70
N THR A 265 18.73 -13.82 -2.22
CA THR A 265 17.38 -14.22 -1.80
C THR A 265 16.61 -14.85 -2.96
N ALA A 266 16.70 -14.26 -4.17
CA ALA A 266 16.05 -14.80 -5.38
C ALA A 266 16.57 -16.19 -5.74
N GLN A 267 17.89 -16.40 -5.70
CA GLN A 267 18.51 -17.70 -5.99
C GLN A 267 18.06 -18.79 -5.01
N ILE A 268 18.02 -18.47 -3.71
CA ILE A 268 17.59 -19.41 -2.69
C ILE A 268 16.11 -19.75 -2.84
N ALA A 269 15.27 -18.75 -3.12
CA ALA A 269 13.84 -18.95 -3.36
C ALA A 269 13.57 -19.86 -4.57
N CYS A 270 14.26 -19.64 -5.69
CA CYS A 270 14.13 -20.49 -6.89
C CYS A 270 14.61 -21.93 -6.61
N ARG A 271 15.73 -22.12 -5.90
CA ARG A 271 16.21 -23.44 -5.51
C ARG A 271 15.23 -24.17 -4.59
N ALA A 272 14.67 -23.49 -3.59
CA ALA A 272 13.66 -24.05 -2.71
C ALA A 272 12.45 -24.55 -3.52
N ALA A 273 11.98 -23.70 -4.44
CA ALA A 273 10.83 -23.99 -5.30
C ALA A 273 11.07 -25.19 -6.23
N THR A 274 12.28 -25.40 -6.71
CA THR A 274 12.62 -26.59 -7.53
C THR A 274 12.92 -27.85 -6.69
N SER A 275 13.18 -27.67 -5.37
CA SER A 275 13.49 -28.78 -4.45
C SER A 275 12.27 -29.35 -3.72
N GLY A 276 11.04 -28.99 -4.12
CA GLY A 276 9.83 -29.56 -3.54
C GLY A 276 9.06 -28.64 -2.58
N VAL A 277 9.50 -27.39 -2.36
CA VAL A 277 8.82 -26.42 -1.49
C VAL A 277 7.89 -25.51 -2.29
N LEU A 278 6.68 -25.26 -1.78
CA LEU A 278 5.81 -24.21 -2.30
C LEU A 278 6.27 -22.87 -1.71
N VAL A 279 6.87 -22.02 -2.55
CA VAL A 279 7.39 -20.72 -2.14
C VAL A 279 6.44 -19.61 -2.54
N LEU A 280 5.96 -18.84 -1.56
CA LEU A 280 5.19 -17.62 -1.77
C LEU A 280 6.10 -16.41 -1.50
N SER A 281 6.09 -15.41 -2.38
CA SER A 281 6.84 -14.19 -2.09
C SER A 281 6.23 -12.97 -2.76
N THR A 282 6.70 -11.79 -2.36
CA THR A 282 6.36 -10.55 -3.03
C THR A 282 7.55 -9.97 -3.78
N LEU A 283 7.26 -9.21 -4.83
CA LEU A 283 8.25 -8.57 -5.67
C LEU A 283 7.71 -7.21 -6.16
N HIS A 284 8.59 -6.27 -6.42
CA HIS A 284 8.21 -5.03 -7.08
C HIS A 284 8.29 -5.19 -8.60
N ALA A 285 7.14 -5.40 -9.23
CA ALA A 285 7.01 -5.40 -10.69
C ALA A 285 5.68 -4.72 -11.09
N ASN A 286 5.62 -4.19 -12.32
CA ASN A 286 4.48 -3.40 -12.78
C ASN A 286 3.30 -4.25 -13.24
N ASN A 287 3.56 -5.44 -13.77
CA ASN A 287 2.59 -6.44 -14.22
C ASN A 287 3.16 -7.84 -14.01
N THR A 288 2.39 -8.86 -14.31
CA THR A 288 2.76 -10.26 -14.06
C THR A 288 4.01 -10.69 -14.82
N ALA A 289 4.12 -10.38 -16.10
CA ALA A 289 5.29 -10.75 -16.90
C ALA A 289 6.56 -9.95 -16.53
N GLY A 290 6.39 -8.73 -16.00
CA GLY A 290 7.49 -7.92 -15.50
C GLY A 290 8.25 -8.56 -14.32
N ALA A 291 7.63 -9.51 -13.61
CA ALA A 291 8.30 -10.31 -12.60
C ALA A 291 9.46 -11.13 -13.19
N VAL A 292 9.31 -11.62 -14.41
CA VAL A 292 10.35 -12.37 -15.15
C VAL A 292 11.58 -11.48 -15.38
N ASP A 293 11.37 -10.22 -15.81
CA ASP A 293 12.47 -9.27 -16.03
C ASP A 293 13.19 -8.94 -14.73
N VAL A 294 12.45 -8.77 -13.62
CA VAL A 294 13.07 -8.50 -12.32
C VAL A 294 13.92 -9.70 -11.86
N LEU A 295 13.41 -10.93 -12.01
CA LEU A 295 14.18 -12.12 -11.67
C LEU A 295 15.43 -12.26 -12.56
N ARG A 296 15.33 -11.97 -13.86
CA ARG A 296 16.49 -11.90 -14.76
C ARG A 296 17.47 -10.82 -14.32
N GLY A 297 16.98 -9.65 -13.89
CA GLY A 297 17.80 -8.56 -13.34
C GLY A 297 18.56 -8.96 -12.06
N PHE A 298 18.02 -9.90 -11.27
CA PHE A 298 18.72 -10.52 -10.15
C PHE A 298 19.68 -11.64 -10.58
N GLY A 299 19.90 -11.85 -11.87
CA GLY A 299 20.84 -12.85 -12.39
C GLY A 299 20.29 -14.29 -12.38
N ILE A 300 18.98 -14.48 -12.23
CA ILE A 300 18.36 -15.79 -12.36
C ILE A 300 18.25 -16.15 -13.85
N SER A 301 18.79 -17.29 -14.24
CA SER A 301 18.72 -17.73 -15.63
C SER A 301 17.26 -17.97 -16.07
N SER A 302 16.99 -17.73 -17.35
CA SER A 302 15.66 -18.00 -17.93
C SER A 302 15.22 -19.45 -17.72
N THR A 303 16.14 -20.40 -17.81
CA THR A 303 15.87 -21.81 -17.48
C THR A 303 15.38 -21.98 -16.05
N ALA A 304 16.12 -21.43 -15.07
CA ALA A 304 15.75 -21.56 -13.67
C ALA A 304 14.40 -20.88 -13.35
N ILE A 305 14.10 -19.74 -14.01
CA ILE A 305 12.80 -19.09 -13.90
C ILE A 305 11.68 -19.97 -14.44
N ALA A 306 11.85 -20.52 -15.66
CA ALA A 306 10.87 -21.40 -16.29
C ALA A 306 10.58 -22.66 -15.45
N ASP A 307 11.62 -23.21 -14.79
CA ASP A 307 11.50 -24.39 -13.96
C ASP A 307 10.83 -24.12 -12.61
N CYS A 308 11.13 -22.99 -11.97
CA CYS A 308 10.63 -22.73 -10.61
C CYS A 308 9.29 -21.98 -10.60
N LEU A 309 9.06 -21.01 -11.53
CA LEU A 309 7.89 -20.13 -11.49
C LEU A 309 6.63 -20.91 -11.88
N ARG A 310 5.56 -20.77 -11.08
CA ARG A 310 4.24 -21.40 -11.36
C ARG A 310 3.18 -20.38 -11.67
N GLY A 311 3.24 -19.21 -11.03
CA GLY A 311 2.28 -18.16 -11.27
C GLY A 311 2.69 -16.83 -10.68
N VAL A 312 2.10 -15.78 -11.23
CA VAL A 312 2.29 -14.41 -10.76
C VAL A 312 0.95 -13.71 -10.66
N ILE A 313 0.67 -13.09 -9.53
CA ILE A 313 -0.45 -12.15 -9.37
C ILE A 313 0.10 -10.73 -9.39
N SER A 314 -0.32 -9.90 -10.32
CA SER A 314 -0.14 -8.46 -10.24
C SER A 314 -1.37 -7.81 -9.63
N GLN A 315 -1.15 -6.87 -8.71
CA GLN A 315 -2.22 -6.30 -7.90
C GLN A 315 -2.11 -4.78 -7.81
N ARG A 316 -3.28 -4.12 -7.82
CA ARG A 316 -3.45 -2.70 -7.47
C ARG A 316 -4.65 -2.56 -6.55
N LEU A 317 -4.68 -1.47 -5.78
CA LEU A 317 -5.87 -1.07 -5.03
C LEU A 317 -6.52 0.13 -5.69
N VAL A 318 -7.83 0.03 -5.88
CA VAL A 318 -8.71 1.13 -6.29
C VAL A 318 -9.63 1.50 -5.14
N ARG A 319 -10.00 2.78 -5.01
CA ARG A 319 -10.94 3.21 -3.99
C ARG A 319 -12.35 2.74 -4.37
N LYS A 320 -13.08 2.25 -3.39
CA LYS A 320 -14.48 1.85 -3.57
C LYS A 320 -15.37 3.07 -3.48
N ILE A 321 -16.33 3.20 -4.39
CA ILE A 321 -17.39 4.20 -4.27
C ILE A 321 -18.14 3.97 -2.97
N CYS A 322 -18.38 5.05 -2.22
CA CYS A 322 -19.14 5.00 -0.98
C CYS A 322 -20.59 4.61 -1.28
N VAL A 323 -21.03 3.45 -0.78
CA VAL A 323 -22.34 2.89 -1.10
C VAL A 323 -23.50 3.78 -0.61
N SER A 324 -23.32 4.44 0.56
CA SER A 324 -24.33 5.31 1.16
C SER A 324 -24.46 6.67 0.47
N SER A 325 -23.49 7.04 -0.38
CA SER A 325 -23.46 8.34 -1.05
C SER A 325 -22.99 8.19 -2.50
N ARG A 326 -23.72 7.40 -3.30
CA ARG A 326 -23.42 7.21 -4.72
C ARG A 326 -24.61 7.59 -5.58
N GLU A 327 -24.32 7.94 -6.82
CA GLU A 327 -25.29 8.11 -7.88
C GLU A 327 -24.95 7.23 -9.07
N ASP A 328 -25.96 6.74 -9.76
CA ASP A 328 -25.81 6.05 -11.02
C ASP A 328 -25.88 7.07 -12.17
N ILE A 329 -24.87 7.08 -13.01
CA ILE A 329 -24.74 8.00 -14.15
C ILE A 329 -24.60 7.24 -15.45
N VAL A 330 -25.00 7.84 -16.56
CA VAL A 330 -24.75 7.28 -17.90
C VAL A 330 -23.32 7.58 -18.30
N ALA A 331 -22.60 6.57 -18.77
CA ALA A 331 -21.23 6.72 -19.26
C ALA A 331 -21.19 7.69 -20.46
N ASP A 332 -20.44 8.78 -20.31
CA ASP A 332 -20.14 9.71 -21.38
C ASP A 332 -19.14 9.11 -22.41
N ASP A 333 -18.84 9.83 -23.48
CA ASP A 333 -17.94 9.37 -24.55
C ASP A 333 -16.52 9.09 -24.04
N HIS A 334 -16.04 9.82 -23.01
CA HIS A 334 -14.76 9.58 -22.40
C HIS A 334 -14.75 8.26 -21.62
N ALA A 335 -15.75 8.05 -20.77
CA ALA A 335 -15.93 6.82 -20.01
C ALA A 335 -16.09 5.60 -20.94
N ARG A 336 -16.88 5.73 -22.00
CA ARG A 336 -17.08 4.66 -23.01
C ARG A 336 -15.76 4.25 -23.67
N ARG A 337 -14.92 5.21 -24.06
CA ARG A 337 -13.58 4.91 -24.62
C ARG A 337 -12.71 4.15 -23.62
N LEU A 338 -12.64 4.62 -22.38
CA LEU A 338 -11.85 3.95 -21.33
C LEU A 338 -12.38 2.53 -21.02
N LEU A 339 -13.71 2.36 -21.06
CA LEU A 339 -14.36 1.06 -20.84
C LEU A 339 -14.30 0.15 -22.06
N ARG A 340 -13.84 0.66 -23.22
CA ARG A 340 -13.83 -0.06 -24.51
C ARG A 340 -15.22 -0.56 -24.91
N ILE A 341 -16.26 0.25 -24.66
CA ILE A 341 -17.65 -0.05 -25.00
C ILE A 341 -17.95 0.46 -26.40
N SER A 342 -18.37 -0.45 -27.29
CA SER A 342 -18.87 -0.14 -28.63
C SER A 342 -20.40 -0.04 -28.62
N GLY A 343 -20.98 0.67 -29.60
CA GLY A 343 -22.42 0.85 -29.73
C GLY A 343 -22.94 2.10 -29.04
N SER A 344 -24.26 2.37 -29.16
CA SER A 344 -24.94 3.59 -28.66
C SER A 344 -25.80 3.35 -27.42
N ASP A 345 -25.96 2.11 -26.98
CA ASP A 345 -26.79 1.80 -25.82
C ASP A 345 -26.27 2.47 -24.54
N PRO A 346 -27.13 3.07 -23.71
CA PRO A 346 -26.70 3.72 -22.48
C PRO A 346 -26.17 2.69 -21.49
N VAL A 347 -24.93 2.91 -21.03
CA VAL A 347 -24.29 2.07 -20.01
C VAL A 347 -24.26 2.82 -18.70
N GLN A 348 -24.82 2.21 -17.66
CA GLN A 348 -24.86 2.76 -16.32
C GLN A 348 -23.55 2.43 -15.56
N ILE A 349 -22.92 3.46 -15.03
CA ILE A 349 -21.78 3.39 -14.12
C ILE A 349 -22.10 4.18 -12.85
N ALA A 350 -21.25 4.11 -11.83
CA ALA A 350 -21.48 4.85 -10.60
C ALA A 350 -20.44 5.96 -10.40
N SER A 351 -20.90 7.04 -9.74
CA SER A 351 -20.07 8.13 -9.22
C SER A 351 -20.29 8.27 -7.72
N GLY A 352 -19.21 8.58 -6.97
CA GLY A 352 -19.31 8.83 -5.55
C GLY A 352 -19.65 10.30 -5.26
N ILE A 353 -20.62 10.53 -4.39
CA ILE A 353 -20.99 11.86 -3.94
C ILE A 353 -20.13 12.23 -2.72
N PRO A 354 -19.41 13.38 -2.76
CA PRO A 354 -18.66 13.88 -1.61
C PRO A 354 -19.57 14.21 -0.43
N THR A 355 -19.30 13.65 0.74
CA THR A 355 -20.00 13.90 2.00
C THR A 355 -19.00 13.97 3.17
N ASP A 356 -19.43 14.48 4.32
CA ASP A 356 -18.58 14.51 5.52
C ASP A 356 -18.11 13.12 5.95
N THR A 357 -18.96 12.11 5.81
CA THR A 357 -18.66 10.74 6.22
C THR A 357 -17.62 10.03 5.34
N ASN A 358 -17.36 10.56 4.14
CA ASN A 358 -16.37 10.01 3.21
C ASN A 358 -15.21 10.99 2.92
N PHE A 359 -14.92 11.91 3.84
CA PHE A 359 -13.89 12.96 3.69
C PHE A 359 -14.07 13.80 2.42
N HIS A 360 -15.28 14.05 1.99
CA HIS A 360 -15.63 14.72 0.74
C HIS A 360 -14.94 14.13 -0.51
N THR A 361 -14.67 12.83 -0.50
CA THR A 361 -14.01 12.13 -1.62
C THR A 361 -15.00 11.38 -2.50
N GLY A 362 -16.16 11.02 -1.99
CA GLY A 362 -17.09 10.09 -2.63
C GLY A 362 -16.69 8.61 -2.50
N TYR A 363 -15.59 8.29 -1.79
CA TYR A 363 -15.08 6.93 -1.65
C TYR A 363 -15.04 6.48 -0.19
N SER A 364 -15.13 5.16 0.02
CA SER A 364 -14.99 4.52 1.33
C SER A 364 -14.44 3.11 1.17
N GLY A 365 -13.22 2.89 1.67
CA GLY A 365 -12.50 1.63 1.55
C GLY A 365 -11.88 1.40 0.17
N ARG A 366 -11.21 0.27 0.03
CA ARG A 366 -10.47 -0.10 -1.19
C ARG A 366 -10.90 -1.47 -1.68
N ALA A 367 -10.81 -1.69 -2.99
CA ALA A 367 -10.96 -2.98 -3.65
C ALA A 367 -9.67 -3.31 -4.40
N ALA A 368 -9.35 -4.60 -4.46
CA ALA A 368 -8.22 -5.03 -5.27
C ALA A 368 -8.64 -5.29 -6.72
N VAL A 369 -7.74 -4.96 -7.63
CA VAL A 369 -7.76 -5.36 -9.05
C VAL A 369 -6.59 -6.29 -9.29
N PHE A 370 -6.82 -7.36 -10.02
CA PHE A 370 -5.85 -8.44 -10.21
C PHE A 370 -5.62 -8.74 -11.68
N GLU A 371 -4.37 -9.04 -12.02
CA GLU A 371 -3.95 -9.72 -13.23
C GLU A 371 -3.25 -11.00 -12.78
N ILE A 372 -3.66 -12.17 -13.27
CA ILE A 372 -3.15 -13.47 -12.81
C ILE A 372 -2.60 -14.23 -14.00
N MET A 373 -1.30 -14.48 -14.00
CA MET A 373 -0.59 -15.25 -14.99
C MET A 373 -0.28 -16.65 -14.41
N GLU A 374 -0.99 -17.66 -14.90
CA GLU A 374 -0.63 -19.06 -14.68
C GLU A 374 0.44 -19.45 -15.70
N LEU A 375 1.53 -20.07 -15.26
CA LEU A 375 2.60 -20.48 -16.16
C LEU A 375 2.19 -21.77 -16.91
N THR A 376 1.58 -21.61 -18.07
CA THR A 376 1.35 -22.69 -19.02
C THR A 376 2.67 -23.16 -19.64
N ARG A 377 2.68 -24.36 -20.23
CA ARG A 377 3.88 -24.87 -20.90
C ARG A 377 4.40 -23.92 -21.97
N LYS A 378 3.50 -23.30 -22.75
CA LYS A 378 3.90 -22.32 -23.77
C LYS A 378 4.56 -21.08 -23.20
N LEU A 379 4.09 -20.58 -22.05
CA LEU A 379 4.70 -19.44 -21.37
C LEU A 379 6.05 -19.84 -20.76
N GLN A 380 6.17 -21.07 -20.22
CA GLN A 380 7.45 -21.61 -19.75
C GLN A 380 8.47 -21.70 -20.90
N ASP A 381 8.06 -22.21 -22.07
CA ASP A 381 8.91 -22.28 -23.26
C ASP A 381 9.36 -20.87 -23.68
N SER A 382 8.46 -19.88 -23.69
CA SER A 382 8.79 -18.49 -24.01
C SER A 382 9.80 -17.87 -23.02
N ILE A 383 9.67 -18.19 -21.72
CA ILE A 383 10.63 -17.74 -20.69
C ILE A 383 11.97 -18.43 -20.93
N TYR A 384 11.96 -19.74 -21.20
CA TYR A 384 13.15 -20.54 -21.45
C TYR A 384 13.93 -20.01 -22.67
N GLU A 385 13.24 -19.66 -23.74
CA GLU A 385 13.82 -19.06 -24.97
C GLU A 385 14.31 -17.62 -24.76
N GLY A 386 14.09 -17.04 -23.59
CA GLY A 386 14.56 -15.71 -23.27
C GLY A 386 13.69 -14.58 -23.86
N GLU A 387 12.46 -14.85 -24.26
CA GLU A 387 11.58 -13.82 -24.81
C GLU A 387 11.40 -12.64 -23.84
N PRO A 388 11.26 -11.41 -24.37
CA PRO A 388 11.01 -10.23 -23.55
C PRO A 388 9.63 -10.28 -22.89
N SER A 389 9.50 -9.69 -21.72
CA SER A 389 8.30 -9.77 -20.89
C SER A 389 7.02 -9.29 -21.59
N PHE A 390 7.11 -8.28 -22.46
CA PHE A 390 5.94 -7.79 -23.20
C PHE A 390 5.35 -8.87 -24.14
N ARG A 391 6.19 -9.72 -24.76
CA ARG A 391 5.73 -10.85 -25.58
C ARG A 391 5.12 -11.94 -24.72
N ILE A 392 5.74 -12.24 -23.57
CA ILE A 392 5.20 -13.21 -22.60
C ILE A 392 3.81 -12.74 -22.14
N ARG A 393 3.66 -11.44 -21.80
CA ARG A 393 2.36 -10.86 -21.40
C ARG A 393 1.31 -10.97 -22.52
N GLN A 394 1.69 -10.65 -23.75
CA GLN A 394 0.77 -10.74 -24.89
C GLN A 394 0.30 -12.18 -25.13
N LYS A 395 1.21 -13.16 -25.02
CA LYS A 395 0.85 -14.58 -25.13
C LYS A 395 -0.08 -15.00 -24.00
N ALA A 396 0.18 -14.57 -22.76
CA ALA A 396 -0.69 -14.85 -21.62
C ALA A 396 -2.10 -14.29 -21.83
N ILE A 397 -2.23 -13.05 -22.34
CA ILE A 397 -3.53 -12.44 -22.67
C ILE A 397 -4.23 -13.25 -23.76
N ASN A 398 -3.52 -13.68 -24.81
CA ASN A 398 -4.08 -14.51 -25.88
C ASN A 398 -4.53 -15.91 -25.39
N GLU A 399 -3.96 -16.40 -24.29
CA GLU A 399 -4.37 -17.63 -23.60
C GLU A 399 -5.50 -17.40 -22.59
N GLY A 400 -6.02 -16.18 -22.47
CA GLY A 400 -7.18 -15.85 -21.65
C GLY A 400 -6.86 -15.16 -20.31
N MET A 401 -5.61 -14.77 -20.08
CA MET A 401 -5.29 -13.92 -18.92
C MET A 401 -6.02 -12.59 -19.02
N VAL A 402 -6.79 -12.23 -17.99
CA VAL A 402 -7.43 -10.92 -17.87
C VAL A 402 -6.40 -9.91 -17.42
N SER A 403 -6.19 -8.86 -18.21
CA SER A 403 -5.24 -7.80 -17.85
C SER A 403 -5.70 -7.00 -16.62
N LEU A 404 -4.75 -6.30 -15.98
CA LEU A 404 -5.04 -5.45 -14.83
C LEU A 404 -6.07 -4.36 -15.21
N GLU A 405 -5.91 -3.79 -16.40
CA GLU A 405 -6.80 -2.77 -16.96
C GLU A 405 -8.22 -3.33 -17.20
N ASP A 406 -8.33 -4.54 -17.74
CA ASP A 406 -9.64 -5.17 -17.99
C ASP A 406 -10.30 -5.60 -16.67
N SER A 407 -9.53 -6.05 -15.69
CA SER A 407 -10.03 -6.29 -14.33
C SER A 407 -10.56 -5.00 -13.69
N ALA A 408 -9.87 -3.86 -13.88
CA ALA A 408 -10.35 -2.57 -13.41
C ALA A 408 -11.63 -2.11 -14.13
N ARG A 409 -11.74 -2.34 -15.45
CA ARG A 409 -12.97 -2.06 -16.23
C ARG A 409 -14.15 -2.85 -15.69
N ARG A 410 -13.98 -4.14 -15.39
CA ARG A 410 -15.03 -4.96 -14.76
C ARG A 410 -15.50 -4.31 -13.45
N LYS A 411 -14.57 -3.83 -12.57
CA LYS A 411 -14.94 -3.17 -11.30
C LYS A 411 -15.74 -1.86 -11.51
N VAL A 412 -15.49 -1.13 -12.59
CA VAL A 412 -16.30 0.06 -12.92
C VAL A 412 -17.71 -0.34 -13.38
N LEU A 413 -17.81 -1.34 -14.24
CA LEU A 413 -19.11 -1.84 -14.73
C LEU A 413 -19.96 -2.44 -13.60
N ASP A 414 -19.31 -3.06 -12.60
CA ASP A 414 -19.94 -3.58 -11.38
C ASP A 414 -20.22 -2.47 -10.34
N LYS A 415 -19.96 -1.19 -10.70
CA LYS A 415 -20.20 -0.03 -9.83
C LYS A 415 -19.44 -0.07 -8.50
N VAL A 416 -18.32 -0.83 -8.44
CA VAL A 416 -17.44 -0.91 -7.27
C VAL A 416 -16.53 0.30 -7.18
N THR A 417 -16.05 0.79 -8.34
CA THR A 417 -15.13 1.93 -8.44
C THR A 417 -15.52 2.86 -9.58
N SER A 418 -14.80 3.96 -9.74
CA SER A 418 -15.12 5.00 -10.71
C SER A 418 -14.19 4.98 -11.94
N ILE A 419 -14.57 5.72 -12.98
CA ILE A 419 -13.74 6.00 -14.15
C ILE A 419 -12.41 6.68 -13.75
N ALA A 420 -12.43 7.58 -12.78
CA ALA A 420 -11.22 8.24 -12.31
C ALA A 420 -10.19 7.24 -11.73
N GLU A 421 -10.64 6.24 -10.98
CA GLU A 421 -9.77 5.18 -10.48
C GLU A 421 -9.28 4.24 -11.58
N LEU A 422 -10.12 3.93 -12.59
CA LEU A 422 -9.70 3.19 -13.78
C LEU A 422 -8.59 3.94 -14.54
N SER A 423 -8.78 5.24 -14.77
CA SER A 423 -7.77 6.08 -15.44
C SER A 423 -6.43 6.05 -14.70
N ARG A 424 -6.44 6.08 -13.35
CA ARG A 424 -5.23 5.98 -12.55
C ARG A 424 -4.51 4.62 -12.74
N VAL A 425 -5.25 3.51 -12.77
CA VAL A 425 -4.67 2.17 -13.01
C VAL A 425 -4.05 2.10 -14.40
N ILE A 426 -4.71 2.62 -15.43
CA ILE A 426 -4.20 2.64 -16.82
C ILE A 426 -2.93 3.48 -16.92
N SER A 427 -2.93 4.70 -16.39
CA SER A 427 -1.76 5.60 -16.41
C SER A 427 -0.55 5.01 -15.69
N ASP A 428 -0.76 4.36 -14.53
CA ASP A 428 0.31 3.67 -13.80
C ASP A 428 0.94 2.54 -14.63
N THR A 429 0.15 1.87 -15.46
CA THR A 429 0.62 0.78 -16.32
C THR A 429 1.34 1.30 -17.54
N GLU A 430 0.85 2.36 -18.19
CA GLU A 430 1.44 2.96 -19.40
C GLU A 430 2.77 3.68 -19.11
N GLN A 431 2.85 4.49 -18.05
CA GLN A 431 4.11 5.14 -17.64
C GLN A 431 5.21 4.13 -17.35
N SER A 432 4.84 2.97 -16.84
CA SER A 432 5.76 1.87 -16.58
C SER A 432 6.28 1.19 -17.85
N GLN A 433 5.59 1.32 -18.97
CA GLN A 433 6.00 0.78 -20.27
C GLN A 433 6.89 1.75 -21.07
N SER A 434 6.60 3.06 -21.02
CA SER A 434 7.39 4.09 -21.74
C SER A 434 8.82 4.20 -21.22
N VAL A 435 9.01 4.20 -19.89
CA VAL A 435 10.36 4.27 -19.27
C VAL A 435 11.27 3.10 -19.67
N ARG A 436 10.68 1.94 -20.01
CA ARG A 436 11.47 0.76 -20.46
C ARG A 436 11.81 0.76 -21.95
N ASN A 437 10.96 1.32 -22.79
CA ASN A 437 11.22 1.45 -24.20
C ASN A 437 12.37 2.42 -24.45
N ASP A 438 12.39 3.56 -23.73
CA ASP A 438 13.49 4.54 -23.81
C ASP A 438 14.84 3.98 -23.30
N ALA A 439 14.80 3.06 -22.32
CA ALA A 439 16.01 2.38 -21.82
C ALA A 439 16.51 1.26 -22.75
N ALA A 440 15.63 0.63 -23.52
CA ALA A 440 16.01 -0.39 -24.49
C ALA A 440 16.58 0.19 -25.77
N ASP A 441 16.03 1.32 -26.25
CA ASP A 441 16.53 2.02 -27.42
C ASP A 441 17.88 2.73 -27.16
N GLY A 442 18.12 3.20 -25.92
CA GLY A 442 19.40 3.80 -25.52
C GLY A 442 20.59 2.82 -25.36
N GLN A 443 20.34 1.51 -25.32
CA GLN A 443 21.41 0.48 -25.31
C GLN A 443 21.73 -0.10 -26.70
N ALA A 444 20.96 0.22 -27.71
CA ALA A 444 21.22 -0.22 -29.09
C ALA A 444 22.18 0.71 -29.87
N ASP A 445 22.47 1.91 -29.33
CA ASP A 445 23.32 2.92 -29.95
C ASP A 445 24.67 3.15 -29.21
N SER A 446 25.09 2.20 -28.35
CA SER A 446 26.39 2.33 -27.64
C SER A 446 27.31 1.12 -27.86
#